data_b8934fa085d6477a8effcbcabcc9da71
#
_entry.id   b8934fa085d6477a8effcbcabcc9da71
#
_cell.length_a   1.000
_cell.length_b   1.000
_cell.length_c   1.000
_cell.angle_alpha   90.00
_cell.angle_beta   90.00
_cell.angle_gamma   90.00
#
_symmetry.space_group_name_H-M   'P 1'
#
loop_
_entity.id
_entity.type
_entity.pdbx_description
1 polymer ?
#
loop_
_entity_poly.entity_id
_entity_poly.type
_entity_poly.pdbx_seq_one_letter_code
_entity_poly.pdbx_strand_id
1 'polypeptide(L)'
;MQNSLTQLYKSSLVLLTDFYQLTMAYGYWKAGIHENEAVFYHSFRKAPFNGQYAICAGLARLIEYLLCFQFTADDIAYLAGLKDSQGKTLFNADFLSYLQQLTFSCDIDAIEEGSVVFPQQPLVRVKGPLLQCQLLESILLNIINFQTLIATSA
;
A
#
# COMPACT_ATOMS: atom_id res chain seq x y z
N MET A 1 -7.05 9.91 19.48
CA MET A 1 -6.53 10.85 18.45
C MET A 1 -7.43 10.75 17.24
N GLN A 2 -7.98 11.85 16.74
CA GLN A 2 -8.67 11.84 15.46
C GLN A 2 -7.63 11.64 14.37
N ASN A 3 -7.82 10.61 13.55
CA ASN A 3 -6.93 10.29 12.43
C ASN A 3 -6.95 11.44 11.41
N SER A 4 -5.80 12.07 11.12
CA SER A 4 -5.72 13.22 10.23
C SER A 4 -6.08 12.87 8.77
N LEU A 5 -5.88 11.62 8.35
CA LEU A 5 -6.32 11.14 7.02
C LEU A 5 -7.84 11.09 6.92
N THR A 6 -8.56 10.64 7.96
CA THR A 6 -10.03 10.64 7.97
C THR A 6 -10.65 12.04 7.96
N GLN A 7 -9.91 13.06 8.38
CA GLN A 7 -10.35 14.45 8.27
C GLN A 7 -10.23 14.99 6.84
N LEU A 8 -9.21 14.54 6.10
CA LEU A 8 -8.93 14.97 4.72
C LEU A 8 -9.72 14.17 3.68
N TYR A 9 -9.89 12.88 3.93
CA TYR A 9 -10.53 11.96 3.01
C TYR A 9 -11.75 11.31 3.67
N LYS A 10 -12.93 11.52 3.09
CA LYS A 10 -14.20 10.97 3.60
C LYS A 10 -14.43 9.51 3.22
N SER A 11 -13.60 8.95 2.33
CA SER A 11 -13.68 7.59 1.81
C SER A 11 -12.45 6.77 2.19
N SER A 12 -12.54 5.44 2.09
CA SER A 12 -11.41 4.53 2.19
C SER A 12 -10.32 4.91 1.18
N LEU A 13 -9.05 4.77 1.59
CA LEU A 13 -7.89 4.95 0.72
C LEU A 13 -7.34 3.62 0.19
N VAL A 14 -8.00 2.49 0.46
CA VAL A 14 -7.50 1.16 0.08
C VAL A 14 -7.38 0.99 -1.44
N LEU A 15 -8.19 1.72 -2.22
CA LEU A 15 -8.11 1.76 -3.67
C LEU A 15 -7.13 2.81 -4.21
N LEU A 16 -6.38 3.52 -3.35
CA LEU A 16 -5.23 4.33 -3.78
C LEU A 16 -4.04 3.41 -4.10
N THR A 17 -4.25 2.58 -5.10
CA THR A 17 -3.31 1.56 -5.56
C THR A 17 -3.35 1.47 -7.08
N ASP A 18 -2.27 0.98 -7.69
CA ASP A 18 -2.25 0.73 -9.12
C ASP A 18 -3.15 -0.48 -9.43
N PHE A 19 -3.84 -0.42 -10.56
CA PHE A 19 -4.81 -1.45 -10.94
C PHE A 19 -4.18 -2.86 -11.06
N TYR A 20 -2.92 -2.92 -11.52
CA TYR A 20 -2.22 -4.20 -11.66
C TYR A 20 -2.04 -4.92 -10.31
N GLN A 21 -1.97 -4.20 -9.20
CA GLN A 21 -1.86 -4.77 -7.86
C GLN A 21 -3.11 -5.58 -7.49
N LEU A 22 -4.28 -5.05 -7.82
CA LEU A 22 -5.55 -5.74 -7.62
C LEU A 22 -5.66 -7.00 -8.49
N THR A 23 -5.21 -6.91 -9.74
CA THR A 23 -5.24 -8.09 -10.65
C THR A 23 -4.20 -9.14 -10.24
N MET A 24 -3.03 -8.73 -9.75
CA MET A 24 -2.05 -9.65 -9.15
C MET A 24 -2.59 -10.30 -7.88
N ALA A 25 -3.19 -9.52 -6.97
CA ALA A 25 -3.83 -10.04 -5.76
C ALA A 25 -4.90 -11.09 -6.09
N TYR A 26 -5.71 -10.83 -7.12
CA TYR A 26 -6.69 -11.81 -7.62
C TYR A 26 -6.02 -13.07 -8.17
N GLY A 27 -4.93 -12.91 -8.91
CA GLY A 27 -4.12 -14.04 -9.41
C GLY A 27 -3.58 -14.91 -8.27
N TYR A 28 -3.00 -14.29 -7.23
CA TYR A 28 -2.50 -15.01 -6.05
C TYR A 28 -3.62 -15.74 -5.30
N TRP A 29 -4.77 -15.07 -5.15
CA TRP A 29 -5.94 -15.65 -4.51
C TRP A 29 -6.45 -16.88 -5.29
N LYS A 30 -6.58 -16.77 -6.62
CA LYS A 30 -6.98 -17.90 -7.49
C LYS A 30 -6.00 -19.06 -7.47
N ALA A 31 -4.71 -18.77 -7.36
CA ALA A 31 -3.65 -19.78 -7.27
C ALA A 31 -3.54 -20.42 -5.88
N GLY A 32 -4.26 -19.90 -4.87
CA GLY A 32 -4.21 -20.41 -3.49
C GLY A 32 -2.91 -20.08 -2.76
N ILE A 33 -2.14 -19.08 -3.23
CA ILE A 33 -0.84 -18.67 -2.64
C ILE A 33 -0.89 -17.33 -1.93
N HIS A 34 -2.06 -16.71 -1.84
CA HIS A 34 -2.26 -15.37 -1.31
C HIS A 34 -1.86 -15.22 0.17
N GLU A 35 -1.94 -16.29 0.96
CA GLU A 35 -1.55 -16.33 2.37
C GLU A 35 -0.08 -16.78 2.57
N ASN A 36 0.67 -17.11 1.52
CA ASN A 36 2.09 -17.45 1.65
C ASN A 36 2.85 -16.26 2.21
N GLU A 37 3.76 -16.52 3.16
CA GLU A 37 4.60 -15.47 3.72
C GLU A 37 5.51 -14.87 2.64
N ALA A 38 5.52 -13.54 2.57
CA ALA A 38 6.37 -12.75 1.68
C ALA A 38 7.05 -11.62 2.46
N VAL A 39 8.17 -11.14 1.92
CA VAL A 39 8.89 -9.98 2.47
C VAL A 39 9.15 -9.00 1.34
N PHE A 40 8.59 -7.80 1.48
CA PHE A 40 8.76 -6.70 0.53
C PHE A 40 9.58 -5.58 1.18
N TYR A 41 10.44 -4.94 0.39
CA TYR A 41 11.23 -3.80 0.81
C TYR A 41 10.88 -2.58 -0.03
N HIS A 42 10.69 -1.46 0.65
CA HIS A 42 10.59 -0.15 0.02
C HIS A 42 11.91 0.61 0.13
N SER A 43 12.41 1.15 -0.99
CA SER A 43 13.58 2.01 -1.05
C SER A 43 13.44 3.02 -2.20
N PHE A 44 14.14 4.15 -2.13
CA PHE A 44 14.26 5.05 -3.28
C PHE A 44 15.54 4.76 -4.08
N ARG A 45 15.48 5.01 -5.39
CA ARG A 45 16.56 4.65 -6.32
C ARG A 45 17.67 5.69 -6.40
N LYS A 46 17.30 6.98 -6.31
CA LYS A 46 18.22 8.12 -6.44
C LYS A 46 17.85 9.18 -5.42
N ALA A 47 18.87 9.82 -4.83
CA ALA A 47 18.64 10.95 -3.95
C ALA A 47 18.04 12.13 -4.75
N PRO A 48 17.11 12.90 -4.17
CA PRO A 48 16.53 14.06 -4.81
C PRO A 48 17.54 15.20 -4.93
N PHE A 49 17.23 16.19 -5.77
CA PHE A 49 17.99 17.44 -5.92
C PHE A 49 19.48 17.27 -6.26
N ASN A 50 19.85 16.18 -6.94
CA ASN A 50 21.25 15.80 -7.21
C ASN A 50 22.09 15.65 -5.92
N GLY A 51 21.43 15.45 -4.77
CA GLY A 51 22.09 15.19 -3.50
C GLY A 51 22.61 13.76 -3.38
N GLN A 52 23.17 13.44 -2.22
CA GLN A 52 23.70 12.12 -1.92
C GLN A 52 22.86 11.37 -0.89
N TYR A 53 21.97 12.05 -0.18
CA TYR A 53 21.12 11.52 0.87
C TYR A 53 19.69 12.11 0.80
N ALA A 54 18.81 11.57 1.61
CA ALA A 54 17.47 12.12 1.86
C ALA A 54 17.16 12.07 3.35
N ILE A 55 16.14 12.81 3.77
CA ILE A 55 15.60 12.77 5.13
C ILE A 55 14.34 11.91 5.11
N CYS A 56 14.37 10.77 5.82
CA CYS A 56 13.25 9.83 5.88
C CYS A 56 12.03 10.50 6.53
N ALA A 57 10.86 10.42 5.88
CA ALA A 57 9.59 10.90 6.42
C ALA A 57 8.41 10.14 5.84
N GLY A 58 7.25 10.22 6.50
CA GLY A 58 6.00 9.62 6.05
C GLY A 58 5.52 8.43 6.88
N LEU A 59 6.31 7.97 7.87
CA LEU A 59 5.96 6.82 8.70
C LEU A 59 4.67 7.05 9.50
N ALA A 60 4.48 8.23 10.08
CA ALA A 60 3.26 8.56 10.81
C ALA A 60 2.01 8.43 9.92
N ARG A 61 2.08 8.89 8.67
CA ARG A 61 0.99 8.77 7.69
C ARG A 61 0.75 7.34 7.24
N LEU A 62 1.83 6.57 7.07
CA LEU A 62 1.73 5.15 6.78
C LEU A 62 1.00 4.41 7.90
N ILE A 63 1.35 4.66 9.16
CA ILE A 63 0.69 4.04 10.33
C ILE A 63 -0.81 4.42 10.34
N GLU A 64 -1.17 5.68 10.13
CA GLU A 64 -2.57 6.11 10.05
C GLU A 64 -3.33 5.34 8.96
N TYR A 65 -2.73 5.16 7.78
CA TYR A 65 -3.32 4.40 6.68
C TYR A 65 -3.53 2.93 7.07
N LEU A 66 -2.51 2.28 7.66
CA LEU A 66 -2.58 0.87 8.04
C LEU A 66 -3.63 0.60 9.12
N LEU A 67 -3.79 1.52 10.08
CA LEU A 67 -4.83 1.43 11.11
C LEU A 67 -6.25 1.52 10.56
N CYS A 68 -6.41 2.11 9.36
CA CYS A 68 -7.70 2.25 8.67
C CYS A 68 -7.80 1.33 7.44
N PHE A 69 -6.85 0.40 7.27
CA PHE A 69 -6.81 -0.48 6.10
C PHE A 69 -8.01 -1.45 6.11
N GLN A 70 -8.97 -1.17 5.24
CA GLN A 70 -10.13 -2.03 5.01
C GLN A 70 -10.80 -1.71 3.69
N PHE A 71 -11.36 -2.72 3.04
CA PHE A 71 -12.24 -2.53 1.89
C PHE A 71 -13.66 -2.24 2.38
N THR A 72 -14.17 -1.05 2.08
CA THR A 72 -15.53 -0.66 2.42
C THR A 72 -16.55 -1.30 1.46
N ALA A 73 -17.85 -1.23 1.81
CA ALA A 73 -18.92 -1.70 0.91
C ALA A 73 -18.89 -0.96 -0.44
N ASP A 74 -18.55 0.34 -0.45
CA ASP A 74 -18.44 1.14 -1.67
C ASP A 74 -17.26 0.70 -2.53
N ASP A 75 -16.10 0.39 -1.92
CA ASP A 75 -14.94 -0.16 -2.62
C ASP A 75 -15.28 -1.49 -3.30
N ILE A 76 -15.96 -2.38 -2.58
CA ILE A 76 -16.39 -3.68 -3.10
C ILE A 76 -17.41 -3.52 -4.22
N ALA A 77 -18.37 -2.60 -4.08
CA ALA A 77 -19.36 -2.32 -5.14
C ALA A 77 -18.67 -1.78 -6.42
N TYR A 78 -17.69 -0.90 -6.27
CA TYR A 78 -16.88 -0.42 -7.39
C TYR A 78 -16.14 -1.56 -8.11
N LEU A 79 -15.42 -2.41 -7.35
CA LEU A 79 -14.68 -3.55 -7.90
C LEU A 79 -15.61 -4.57 -8.59
N ALA A 80 -16.81 -4.81 -8.04
CA ALA A 80 -17.81 -5.69 -8.64
C ALA A 80 -18.34 -5.18 -9.99
N GLY A 81 -18.32 -3.85 -10.18
CA GLY A 81 -18.73 -3.20 -11.44
C GLY A 81 -17.70 -3.30 -12.56
N LEU A 82 -16.43 -3.65 -12.25
CA LEU A 82 -15.37 -3.70 -13.25
C LEU A 82 -15.54 -4.89 -14.19
N LYS A 83 -15.38 -4.62 -15.50
CA LYS A 83 -15.54 -5.62 -16.56
C LYS A 83 -14.29 -5.68 -17.43
N ASP A 84 -14.05 -6.86 -17.98
CA ASP A 84 -13.03 -7.06 -19.01
C ASP A 84 -13.50 -6.55 -20.38
N SER A 85 -12.65 -6.67 -21.39
CA SER A 85 -12.95 -6.25 -22.77
C SER A 85 -14.11 -7.01 -23.42
N GLN A 86 -14.55 -8.14 -22.84
CA GLN A 86 -15.66 -8.96 -23.28
C GLN A 86 -16.95 -8.70 -22.49
N GLY A 87 -16.93 -7.73 -21.56
CA GLY A 87 -18.08 -7.40 -20.70
C GLY A 87 -18.31 -8.34 -19.52
N LYS A 88 -17.40 -9.30 -19.26
CA LYS A 88 -17.46 -10.22 -18.13
C LYS A 88 -16.88 -9.53 -16.88
N THR A 89 -17.47 -9.80 -15.71
CA THR A 89 -16.94 -9.31 -14.43
C THR A 89 -15.49 -9.75 -14.23
N LEU A 90 -14.64 -8.78 -13.86
CA LEU A 90 -13.21 -9.00 -13.71
C LEU A 90 -12.88 -9.83 -12.45
N PHE A 91 -13.54 -9.52 -11.34
CA PHE A 91 -13.38 -10.19 -10.05
C PHE A 91 -14.62 -11.02 -9.74
N ASN A 92 -14.44 -12.24 -9.21
CA ASN A 92 -15.56 -13.08 -8.79
C ASN A 92 -16.06 -12.68 -7.39
N ALA A 93 -17.29 -13.10 -7.05
CA ALA A 93 -17.91 -12.76 -5.78
C ALA A 93 -17.15 -13.27 -4.56
N ASP A 94 -16.52 -14.44 -4.65
CA ASP A 94 -15.77 -15.06 -3.54
C ASP A 94 -14.52 -14.24 -3.20
N PHE A 95 -13.80 -13.76 -4.22
CA PHE A 95 -12.66 -12.86 -4.02
C PHE A 95 -13.08 -11.51 -3.41
N LEU A 96 -14.19 -10.94 -3.88
CA LEU A 96 -14.73 -9.70 -3.33
C LEU A 96 -15.15 -9.87 -1.86
N SER A 97 -15.75 -11.01 -1.52
CA SER A 97 -16.08 -11.35 -0.13
C SER A 97 -14.82 -11.51 0.73
N TYR A 98 -13.75 -12.12 0.18
CA TYR A 98 -12.45 -12.22 0.84
C TYR A 98 -11.87 -10.83 1.12
N LEU A 99 -11.86 -9.92 0.12
CA LEU A 99 -11.37 -8.55 0.31
C LEU A 99 -12.17 -7.78 1.37
N GLN A 100 -13.48 -7.93 1.40
CA GLN A 100 -14.35 -7.26 2.37
C GLN A 100 -14.05 -7.68 3.82
N GLN A 101 -13.58 -8.91 4.02
CA GLN A 101 -13.24 -9.47 5.33
C GLN A 101 -11.74 -9.31 5.66
N LEU A 102 -10.95 -8.81 4.71
CA LEU A 102 -9.50 -8.70 4.85
C LEU A 102 -9.15 -7.76 5.99
N THR A 103 -8.37 -8.29 6.94
CA THR A 103 -7.80 -7.53 8.06
C THR A 103 -6.30 -7.45 7.87
N PHE A 104 -5.72 -6.27 8.05
CA PHE A 104 -4.27 -6.09 7.96
C PHE A 104 -3.55 -6.91 9.02
N SER A 105 -2.57 -7.71 8.59
CA SER A 105 -1.84 -8.65 9.45
C SER A 105 -0.32 -8.71 9.17
N CYS A 106 0.21 -7.80 8.33
CA CYS A 106 1.66 -7.78 8.09
C CYS A 106 2.42 -7.10 9.24
N ASP A 107 3.65 -7.57 9.48
CA ASP A 107 4.63 -6.86 10.28
C ASP A 107 5.29 -5.75 9.45
N ILE A 108 5.49 -4.59 10.07
CA ILE A 108 6.15 -3.44 9.46
C ILE A 108 7.37 -3.06 10.29
N ASP A 109 8.55 -3.07 9.66
CA ASP A 109 9.75 -2.43 10.19
C ASP A 109 10.08 -1.22 9.34
N ALA A 110 10.37 -0.09 9.97
CA ALA A 110 10.65 1.14 9.26
C ALA A 110 11.77 1.94 9.94
N ILE A 111 12.49 2.72 9.12
CA ILE A 111 13.45 3.71 9.62
C ILE A 111 12.67 4.87 10.25
N GLU A 112 13.16 5.35 11.39
CA GLU A 112 12.56 6.49 12.11
C GLU A 112 12.58 7.77 11.28
N GLU A 113 11.48 8.54 11.34
CA GLU A 113 11.41 9.85 10.67
C GLU A 113 12.50 10.80 11.14
N GLY A 114 13.02 11.62 10.23
CA GLY A 114 14.14 12.51 10.49
C GLY A 114 15.52 11.87 10.30
N SER A 115 15.61 10.55 10.13
CA SER A 115 16.88 9.88 9.86
C SER A 115 17.43 10.23 8.47
N VAL A 116 18.74 10.38 8.39
CA VAL A 116 19.45 10.47 7.10
C VAL A 116 19.51 9.08 6.47
N VAL A 117 19.07 9.00 5.22
CA VAL A 117 18.97 7.74 4.46
C VAL A 117 19.58 7.88 3.08
N PHE A 118 20.03 6.75 2.50
CA PHE A 118 20.74 6.71 1.24
C PHE A 118 19.98 5.93 0.17
N PRO A 119 20.23 6.20 -1.14
CA PRO A 119 19.63 5.44 -2.22
C PRO A 119 19.80 3.92 -2.04
N GLN A 120 18.76 3.17 -2.38
CA GLN A 120 18.69 1.71 -2.30
C GLN A 120 18.77 1.12 -0.88
N GLN A 121 18.87 1.95 0.15
CA GLN A 121 18.69 1.51 1.53
C GLN A 121 17.21 1.18 1.77
N PRO A 122 16.87 0.00 2.35
CA PRO A 122 15.50 -0.30 2.75
C PRO A 122 15.00 0.70 3.80
N LEU A 123 13.92 1.41 3.49
CA LEU A 123 13.27 2.37 4.40
C LEU A 123 12.14 1.70 5.19
N VAL A 124 11.41 0.81 4.53
CA VAL A 124 10.32 0.03 5.12
C VAL A 124 10.45 -1.41 4.66
N ARG A 125 10.28 -2.34 5.58
CA ARG A 125 10.12 -3.76 5.34
C ARG A 125 8.70 -4.16 5.70
N VAL A 126 8.02 -4.84 4.81
CA VAL A 126 6.69 -5.43 5.02
C VAL A 126 6.84 -6.94 4.97
N LYS A 127 6.42 -7.63 6.02
CA LYS A 127 6.46 -9.08 6.10
C LYS A 127 5.07 -9.62 6.46
N GLY A 128 4.52 -10.52 5.65
CA GLY A 128 3.21 -11.13 5.91
C GLY A 128 2.63 -11.81 4.68
N PRO A 129 1.30 -11.98 4.61
CA PRO A 129 0.63 -12.58 3.47
C PRO A 129 0.97 -11.87 2.16
N LEU A 130 1.33 -12.66 1.13
CA LEU A 130 1.77 -12.16 -0.18
C LEU A 130 0.78 -11.15 -0.78
N LEU A 131 -0.51 -11.43 -0.69
CA LEU A 131 -1.55 -10.54 -1.21
C LEU A 131 -1.53 -9.17 -0.51
N GLN A 132 -1.38 -9.15 0.81
CA GLN A 132 -1.33 -7.89 1.57
C GLN A 132 -0.06 -7.11 1.29
N CYS A 133 1.09 -7.79 1.23
CA CYS A 133 2.37 -7.14 0.84
C CYS A 133 2.24 -6.48 -0.53
N GLN A 134 1.60 -7.15 -1.51
CA GLN A 134 1.39 -6.61 -2.86
C GLN A 134 0.49 -5.38 -2.86
N LEU A 135 -0.61 -5.38 -2.13
CA LEU A 135 -1.56 -4.25 -2.08
C LEU A 135 -0.95 -2.98 -1.45
N LEU A 136 0.09 -3.11 -0.62
CA LEU A 136 0.75 -1.97 0.02
C LEU A 136 1.75 -1.24 -0.87
N GLU A 137 2.19 -1.81 -1.97
CA GLU A 137 3.29 -1.25 -2.79
C GLU A 137 3.03 0.21 -3.19
N SER A 138 1.90 0.50 -3.86
CA SER A 138 1.62 1.85 -4.35
C SER A 138 1.48 2.87 -3.24
N ILE A 139 0.85 2.52 -2.12
CA ILE A 139 0.66 3.45 -1.01
C ILE A 139 2.00 3.76 -0.30
N LEU A 140 2.88 2.77 -0.17
CA LEU A 140 4.23 2.97 0.35
C LEU A 140 5.01 3.96 -0.52
N LEU A 141 4.99 3.77 -1.85
CA LEU A 141 5.63 4.67 -2.80
C LEU A 141 5.06 6.10 -2.69
N ASN A 142 3.76 6.23 -2.63
CA ASN A 142 3.10 7.54 -2.59
C ASN A 142 3.34 8.29 -1.27
N ILE A 143 3.27 7.60 -0.13
CA ILE A 143 3.44 8.25 1.18
C ILE A 143 4.93 8.50 1.45
N ILE A 144 5.75 7.46 1.46
CA ILE A 144 7.15 7.57 1.92
C ILE A 144 8.00 8.39 0.95
N ASN A 145 7.91 8.14 -0.36
CA ASN A 145 8.72 8.89 -1.31
C ASN A 145 8.36 10.37 -1.35
N PHE A 146 7.07 10.70 -1.35
CA PHE A 146 6.63 12.10 -1.39
C PHE A 146 7.00 12.86 -0.12
N GLN A 147 6.73 12.29 1.06
CA GLN A 147 7.08 12.92 2.33
C GLN A 147 8.61 13.06 2.48
N THR A 148 9.37 12.03 2.10
CA THR A 148 10.83 12.06 2.11
C THR A 148 11.38 13.12 1.14
N LEU A 149 10.78 13.27 -0.05
CA LEU A 149 11.17 14.32 -1.01
C LEU A 149 10.99 15.72 -0.39
N ILE A 150 9.81 15.98 0.20
CA ILE A 150 9.50 17.29 0.82
C ILE A 150 10.43 17.56 2.02
N ALA A 151 10.59 16.59 2.92
CA ALA A 151 11.47 16.73 4.09
C ALA A 151 12.93 16.98 3.69
N THR A 152 13.38 16.41 2.57
CA THR A 152 14.74 16.61 2.06
C THR A 152 14.93 17.99 1.42
N SER A 153 13.85 18.63 0.94
CA SER A 153 13.90 19.96 0.30
C SER A 153 13.83 21.13 1.30
N ALA A 154 13.41 20.85 2.52
CA ALA A 154 13.26 21.87 3.57
C ALA A 154 14.61 22.16 4.26
#